data_bca694a57592a283798155a55fc1205c
#
_entry.id   bca694a57592a283798155a55fc1205c
#
_cell.length_a   1.000
_cell.length_b   1.000
_cell.length_c   1.000
_cell.angle_alpha   90.00
_cell.angle_beta   90.00
_cell.angle_gamma   90.00
#
_symmetry.space_group_name_H-M   'P 1'
#
loop_
_entity.id
_entity.type
_entity.pdbx_description
1 polymer ?
#
loop_
_entity_poly.entity_id
_entity_poly.type
_entity_poly.pdbx_seq_one_letter_code
_entity_poly.pdbx_strand_id
1 'polypeptide(L)'
;QGKGLNEYTSLEEAISDLLRANGEAPTPDRKGFVSGKYGIAESNYQKLMRGDYDETHVLPDSHSFAKHTPEKTACFKSLLEHYPVRGKRIDGNARKEWDIKQRGITVLDPDAISPTITGHPDDYLHYCEPRIMTVRECARIQSFPDWYEIKKKYTTGGKMRKIEVPRYTQIGNAIPPLFAELAGIVLKRMI
;
A
#
# COMPACT_ATOMS: atom_id res chain seq x y z
N GLN A 1 21.43 -0.81 -12.19
CA GLN A 1 21.39 -1.70 -13.37
C GLN A 1 21.72 -3.11 -12.88
N GLY A 2 20.85 -4.08 -13.14
CA GLY A 2 21.06 -5.49 -12.77
C GLY A 2 19.85 -6.23 -12.22
N LYS A 3 18.78 -5.51 -11.81
CA LYS A 3 17.55 -6.17 -11.28
C LYS A 3 16.42 -6.25 -12.33
N GLY A 4 16.67 -5.91 -13.60
CA GLY A 4 15.66 -5.93 -14.67
C GLY A 4 14.50 -4.95 -14.47
N LEU A 5 14.67 -3.92 -13.61
CA LEU A 5 13.67 -2.91 -13.34
C LEU A 5 13.72 -1.78 -14.38
N ASN A 6 12.54 -1.24 -14.68
CA ASN A 6 12.40 0.00 -15.43
C ASN A 6 12.97 1.19 -14.64
N GLU A 7 13.20 2.32 -15.31
CA GLU A 7 13.63 3.57 -14.65
C GLU A 7 12.59 4.02 -13.60
N TYR A 8 11.31 3.83 -13.91
CA TYR A 8 10.19 4.09 -13.01
C TYR A 8 9.31 2.85 -12.90
N THR A 9 8.72 2.63 -11.75
CA THR A 9 7.71 1.61 -11.49
C THR A 9 6.41 2.33 -11.17
N SER A 10 5.37 2.14 -11.96
CA SER A 10 4.05 2.69 -11.70
C SER A 10 3.37 1.98 -10.52
N LEU A 11 2.31 2.58 -9.99
CA LEU A 11 1.53 1.94 -8.91
C LEU A 11 0.92 0.62 -9.38
N GLU A 12 0.40 0.55 -10.59
CA GLU A 12 -0.13 -0.68 -11.16
C GLU A 12 0.95 -1.76 -11.28
N GLU A 13 2.12 -1.43 -11.83
CA GLU A 13 3.27 -2.35 -11.89
C GLU A 13 3.73 -2.84 -10.51
N ALA A 14 3.52 -2.02 -9.45
CA ALA A 14 3.93 -2.39 -8.11
C ALA A 14 2.96 -3.34 -7.39
N ILE A 15 1.64 -3.18 -7.57
CA ILE A 15 0.65 -3.81 -6.69
C ILE A 15 -0.57 -4.42 -7.40
N SER A 16 -0.65 -4.48 -8.74
CA SER A 16 -1.81 -5.07 -9.42
C SER A 16 -2.02 -6.56 -9.12
N ASP A 17 -0.98 -7.25 -8.72
CA ASP A 17 -1.02 -8.63 -8.26
C ASP A 17 -1.59 -8.81 -6.84
N LEU A 18 -1.90 -7.72 -6.14
CA LEU A 18 -2.49 -7.68 -4.80
C LEU A 18 -3.96 -7.24 -4.80
N LEU A 19 -4.61 -7.19 -5.95
CA LEU A 19 -6.01 -6.79 -6.07
C LEU A 19 -6.95 -7.79 -5.37
N ARG A 20 -8.01 -7.28 -4.80
CA ARG A 20 -9.09 -8.05 -4.18
C ARG A 20 -9.75 -9.03 -5.18
N ALA A 21 -9.77 -8.65 -6.46
CA ALA A 21 -10.28 -9.48 -7.55
C ALA A 21 -9.54 -10.81 -7.73
N ASN A 22 -8.31 -10.94 -7.23
CA ASN A 22 -7.53 -12.19 -7.25
C ASN A 22 -8.05 -13.24 -6.25
N GLY A 23 -9.07 -12.89 -5.48
CA GLY A 23 -9.72 -13.76 -4.49
C GLY A 23 -9.41 -13.35 -3.06
N GLU A 24 -10.19 -13.91 -2.14
CA GLU A 24 -10.13 -13.59 -0.72
C GLU A 24 -10.01 -14.84 0.14
N ALA A 25 -9.47 -14.67 1.35
CA ALA A 25 -9.49 -15.68 2.40
C ALA A 25 -9.51 -14.98 3.78
N PRO A 26 -9.91 -15.69 4.86
CA PRO A 26 -9.82 -15.14 6.20
C PRO A 26 -8.40 -14.68 6.54
N THR A 27 -8.26 -13.48 7.10
CA THR A 27 -6.94 -12.96 7.53
C THR A 27 -6.39 -13.83 8.66
N PRO A 28 -5.18 -14.39 8.56
CA PRO A 28 -4.63 -15.31 9.56
C PRO A 28 -4.47 -14.69 10.95
N ASP A 29 -4.09 -13.42 11.03
CA ASP A 29 -3.74 -12.72 12.27
C ASP A 29 -4.74 -11.61 12.67
N ARG A 30 -5.92 -11.56 12.02
CA ARG A 30 -6.95 -10.55 12.30
C ARG A 30 -8.35 -11.14 12.18
N LYS A 31 -8.85 -11.71 13.30
CA LYS A 31 -10.16 -12.35 13.36
C LYS A 31 -11.28 -11.46 12.79
N GLY A 32 -12.09 -12.05 11.91
CA GLY A 32 -13.24 -11.37 11.29
C GLY A 32 -12.89 -10.42 10.15
N PHE A 33 -11.65 -10.40 9.69
CA PHE A 33 -11.21 -9.68 8.48
C PHE A 33 -10.83 -10.66 7.37
N VAL A 34 -10.76 -10.16 6.14
CA VAL A 34 -10.32 -10.92 4.98
C VAL A 34 -9.07 -10.29 4.38
N SER A 35 -8.22 -11.14 3.82
CA SER A 35 -7.02 -10.78 3.05
C SER A 35 -7.23 -11.13 1.58
N GLY A 36 -6.62 -10.38 0.68
CA GLY A 36 -6.50 -10.74 -0.72
C GLY A 36 -5.49 -11.86 -0.92
N LYS A 37 -5.72 -12.67 -1.94
CA LYS A 37 -4.76 -13.65 -2.44
C LYS A 37 -3.81 -13.01 -3.45
N TYR A 38 -2.68 -13.66 -3.71
CA TYR A 38 -1.82 -13.29 -4.83
C TYR A 38 -2.51 -13.53 -6.17
N GLY A 39 -2.42 -12.56 -7.06
CA GLY A 39 -2.67 -12.71 -8.48
C GLY A 39 -1.39 -13.15 -9.22
N ILE A 40 -1.39 -13.04 -10.55
CA ILE A 40 -0.21 -13.30 -11.38
C ILE A 40 0.77 -12.13 -11.25
N ALA A 41 2.05 -12.42 -11.01
CA ALA A 41 3.10 -11.42 -11.04
C ALA A 41 3.50 -11.11 -12.48
N GLU A 42 3.03 -10.01 -13.03
CA GLU A 42 3.29 -9.63 -14.41
C GLU A 42 4.57 -8.78 -14.54
N SER A 43 4.71 -7.76 -13.70
CA SER A 43 5.87 -6.85 -13.75
C SER A 43 7.14 -7.48 -13.16
N ASN A 44 8.30 -6.99 -13.63
CA ASN A 44 9.59 -7.38 -13.05
C ASN A 44 9.72 -6.93 -11.60
N TYR A 45 9.04 -5.83 -11.23
CA TYR A 45 9.01 -5.36 -9.86
C TYR A 45 8.26 -6.32 -8.93
N GLN A 46 7.07 -6.78 -9.34
CA GLN A 46 6.30 -7.77 -8.58
C GLN A 46 7.09 -9.07 -8.39
N LYS A 47 7.71 -9.57 -9.46
CA LYS A 47 8.57 -10.77 -9.41
C LYS A 47 9.74 -10.59 -8.44
N LEU A 48 10.40 -9.43 -8.48
CA LEU A 48 11.49 -9.10 -7.55
C LEU A 48 11.02 -9.06 -6.10
N MET A 49 9.85 -8.45 -5.83
CA MET A 49 9.34 -8.31 -4.47
C MET A 49 8.86 -9.64 -3.89
N ARG A 50 8.28 -10.50 -4.71
CA ARG A 50 7.84 -11.84 -4.29
C ARG A 50 9.02 -12.78 -4.07
N GLY A 51 10.03 -12.76 -4.97
CA GLY A 51 11.00 -13.85 -5.03
C GLY A 51 10.26 -15.19 -5.13
N ASP A 52 10.64 -16.16 -4.30
CA ASP A 52 10.02 -17.47 -4.22
C ASP A 52 8.96 -17.57 -3.08
N TYR A 53 8.58 -16.45 -2.49
CA TYR A 53 7.72 -16.45 -1.28
C TYR A 53 6.29 -16.92 -1.57
N ASP A 54 5.73 -16.58 -2.72
CA ASP A 54 4.37 -16.94 -3.11
C ASP A 54 4.21 -18.43 -3.49
N GLU A 55 5.27 -19.13 -3.80
CA GLU A 55 5.24 -20.58 -4.04
C GLU A 55 4.78 -21.35 -2.78
N THR A 56 5.05 -20.83 -1.59
CA THR A 56 4.73 -21.43 -0.30
C THR A 56 3.62 -20.72 0.46
N HIS A 57 3.23 -19.49 0.03
CA HIS A 57 2.28 -18.64 0.74
C HIS A 57 1.17 -18.16 -0.20
N VAL A 58 -0.04 -18.63 0.04
CA VAL A 58 -1.24 -18.24 -0.74
C VAL A 58 -1.67 -16.81 -0.43
N LEU A 59 -1.37 -16.31 0.77
CA LEU A 59 -1.77 -14.98 1.25
C LEU A 59 -0.54 -14.13 1.54
N PRO A 60 -0.48 -12.90 0.99
CA PRO A 60 0.54 -11.94 1.36
C PRO A 60 0.46 -11.58 2.85
N ASP A 61 1.59 -11.50 3.55
CA ASP A 61 1.62 -10.99 4.93
C ASP A 61 1.07 -9.58 4.99
N SER A 62 0.28 -9.27 6.03
CA SER A 62 -0.25 -7.92 6.28
C SER A 62 -1.17 -7.35 5.19
N HIS A 63 -1.77 -8.20 4.35
CA HIS A 63 -2.67 -7.80 3.27
C HIS A 63 -4.15 -7.84 3.66
N SER A 64 -4.49 -7.45 4.88
CA SER A 64 -5.86 -7.42 5.38
C SER A 64 -6.60 -6.18 4.92
N PHE A 65 -7.78 -6.38 4.31
CA PHE A 65 -8.63 -5.27 3.89
C PHE A 65 -9.31 -4.58 5.07
N ALA A 66 -9.32 -3.25 5.05
CA ALA A 66 -10.06 -2.46 6.03
C ALA A 66 -11.58 -2.60 5.82
N LYS A 67 -12.33 -2.63 6.91
CA LYS A 67 -13.79 -2.53 6.85
C LYS A 67 -14.18 -1.05 6.82
N HIS A 68 -14.85 -0.64 5.76
CA HIS A 68 -15.42 0.70 5.63
C HIS A 68 -16.93 0.65 5.86
N THR A 69 -17.51 1.76 6.34
CA THR A 69 -18.96 1.90 6.38
C THR A 69 -19.51 2.00 4.95
N PRO A 70 -20.82 1.69 4.74
CA PRO A 70 -21.44 1.84 3.44
C PRO A 70 -21.27 3.25 2.84
N GLU A 71 -21.41 4.29 3.67
CA GLU A 71 -21.27 5.69 3.26
C GLU A 71 -19.85 5.99 2.79
N LYS A 72 -18.82 5.53 3.54
CA LYS A 72 -17.42 5.70 3.16
C LYS A 72 -17.10 4.96 1.86
N THR A 73 -17.65 3.77 1.69
CA THR A 73 -17.49 3.00 0.45
C THR A 73 -18.15 3.69 -0.74
N ALA A 74 -19.33 4.27 -0.56
CA ALA A 74 -20.02 5.04 -1.60
C ALA A 74 -19.23 6.29 -1.99
N CYS A 75 -18.71 7.03 -1.02
CA CYS A 75 -17.81 8.17 -1.26
C CYS A 75 -16.56 7.74 -2.06
N PHE A 76 -15.92 6.63 -1.70
CA PHE A 76 -14.76 6.12 -2.42
C PHE A 76 -15.07 5.70 -3.86
N LYS A 77 -16.22 5.05 -4.10
CA LYS A 77 -16.69 4.75 -5.46
C LYS A 77 -16.88 6.01 -6.29
N SER A 78 -17.58 7.00 -5.73
CA SER A 78 -17.79 8.28 -6.41
C SER A 78 -16.48 8.99 -6.76
N LEU A 79 -15.48 8.97 -5.86
CA LEU A 79 -14.15 9.52 -6.13
C LEU A 79 -13.44 8.77 -7.25
N LEU A 80 -13.51 7.44 -7.29
CA LEU A 80 -12.89 6.63 -8.35
C LEU A 80 -13.53 6.86 -9.71
N GLU A 81 -14.83 7.08 -9.75
CA GLU A 81 -15.60 7.24 -10.99
C GLU A 81 -15.57 8.67 -11.54
N HIS A 82 -15.58 9.67 -10.67
CA HIS A 82 -15.87 11.05 -11.10
C HIS A 82 -14.79 12.07 -10.75
N TYR A 83 -13.85 11.76 -9.80
CA TYR A 83 -12.82 12.74 -9.44
C TYR A 83 -11.75 12.84 -10.55
N PRO A 84 -11.59 14.04 -11.17
CA PRO A 84 -10.81 14.16 -12.40
C PRO A 84 -9.29 14.16 -12.20
N VAL A 85 -8.82 14.38 -10.97
CA VAL A 85 -7.38 14.57 -10.70
C VAL A 85 -6.85 13.45 -9.80
N ARG A 86 -6.00 12.60 -10.37
CA ARG A 86 -5.35 11.51 -9.62
C ARG A 86 -3.95 11.92 -9.16
N GLY A 87 -3.43 11.21 -8.17
CA GLY A 87 -2.08 11.43 -7.63
C GLY A 87 -1.94 12.70 -6.76
N LYS A 88 -2.96 13.55 -6.66
CA LYS A 88 -2.94 14.77 -5.84
C LYS A 88 -3.87 14.66 -4.65
N ARG A 89 -3.45 15.27 -3.53
CA ARG A 89 -4.24 15.29 -2.29
C ARG A 89 -5.47 16.17 -2.44
N ILE A 90 -6.62 15.64 -2.06
CA ILE A 90 -7.88 16.35 -1.93
C ILE A 90 -7.98 16.87 -0.49
N ASP A 91 -7.88 18.17 -0.31
CA ASP A 91 -8.00 18.85 0.98
C ASP A 91 -8.79 20.18 0.88
N GLY A 92 -8.79 21.00 1.91
CA GLY A 92 -9.43 22.32 1.89
C GLY A 92 -10.89 22.29 1.43
N ASN A 93 -11.23 23.11 0.43
CA ASN A 93 -12.59 23.25 -0.10
C ASN A 93 -13.00 22.03 -0.95
N ALA A 94 -12.11 21.49 -1.77
CA ALA A 94 -12.39 20.30 -2.57
C ALA A 94 -12.80 19.11 -1.68
N ARG A 95 -12.19 18.96 -0.50
CA ARG A 95 -12.60 17.96 0.49
C ARG A 95 -14.07 18.10 0.90
N LYS A 96 -14.55 19.33 1.07
CA LYS A 96 -15.94 19.60 1.47
C LYS A 96 -16.92 19.28 0.34
N GLU A 97 -16.58 19.64 -0.89
CA GLU A 97 -17.38 19.36 -2.10
C GLU A 97 -17.61 17.86 -2.30
N TRP A 98 -16.60 17.05 -1.97
CA TRP A 98 -16.64 15.59 -2.10
C TRP A 98 -17.05 14.86 -0.80
N ASP A 99 -17.54 15.57 0.21
CA ASP A 99 -17.96 15.04 1.53
C ASP A 99 -16.92 14.12 2.20
N ILE A 100 -15.64 14.43 2.04
CA ILE A 100 -14.55 13.69 2.64
C ILE A 100 -14.43 14.05 4.11
N LYS A 101 -14.73 13.10 5.01
CA LYS A 101 -14.75 13.33 6.47
C LYS A 101 -13.35 13.44 7.09
N GLN A 102 -12.35 12.73 6.57
CA GLN A 102 -10.96 12.80 7.01
C GLN A 102 -10.30 14.12 6.56
N ARG A 103 -9.08 14.40 7.08
CA ARG A 103 -8.34 15.64 6.77
C ARG A 103 -8.01 15.83 5.28
N GLY A 104 -8.02 14.78 4.52
CA GLY A 104 -7.80 14.74 3.10
C GLY A 104 -7.51 13.32 2.65
N ILE A 105 -7.55 13.09 1.35
CA ILE A 105 -7.25 11.80 0.73
C ILE A 105 -6.60 12.04 -0.62
N THR A 106 -5.75 11.13 -1.05
CA THR A 106 -5.20 11.10 -2.40
C THR A 106 -5.81 9.92 -3.15
N VAL A 107 -6.52 10.17 -4.23
CA VAL A 107 -6.93 9.12 -5.17
C VAL A 107 -5.69 8.74 -5.98
N LEU A 108 -5.19 7.53 -5.79
CA LEU A 108 -3.96 7.09 -6.43
C LEU A 108 -4.13 6.96 -7.95
N ASP A 109 -3.03 7.17 -8.67
CA ASP A 109 -2.95 7.08 -10.11
C ASP A 109 -2.20 5.79 -10.49
N PRO A 110 -2.82 4.84 -11.24
CA PRO A 110 -2.18 3.58 -11.60
C PRO A 110 -0.90 3.77 -12.43
N ASP A 111 -0.88 4.78 -13.30
CA ASP A 111 0.19 5.02 -14.26
C ASP A 111 1.33 5.87 -13.69
N ALA A 112 1.13 6.46 -12.52
CA ALA A 112 2.12 7.33 -11.88
C ALA A 112 2.95 6.58 -10.83
N ILE A 113 4.11 7.17 -10.49
CA ILE A 113 4.86 6.76 -9.30
C ILE A 113 4.07 7.11 -8.04
N SER A 114 4.25 6.32 -6.98
CA SER A 114 3.57 6.58 -5.72
C SER A 114 3.96 7.91 -5.09
N PRO A 115 3.00 8.65 -4.50
CA PRO A 115 3.35 9.71 -3.57
C PRO A 115 4.05 9.12 -2.33
N THR A 116 4.67 9.99 -1.53
CA THR A 116 5.33 9.57 -0.27
C THR A 116 4.36 8.83 0.63
N ILE A 117 4.67 7.58 0.98
CA ILE A 117 3.84 6.77 1.89
C ILE A 117 3.97 7.28 3.32
N THR A 118 2.84 7.60 3.94
CA THR A 118 2.76 8.06 5.33
C THR A 118 2.31 6.93 6.26
N GLY A 119 2.49 7.13 7.57
CA GLY A 119 1.98 6.20 8.57
C GLY A 119 0.45 6.28 8.82
N HIS A 120 -0.30 6.97 7.97
CA HIS A 120 -1.74 7.16 8.10
C HIS A 120 -2.48 6.38 7.01
N PRO A 121 -3.21 5.32 7.37
CA PRO A 121 -3.89 4.47 6.39
C PRO A 121 -4.94 5.20 5.55
N ASP A 122 -5.58 6.23 6.11
CA ASP A 122 -6.66 6.97 5.46
C ASP A 122 -6.19 8.05 4.46
N ASP A 123 -4.87 8.22 4.28
CA ASP A 123 -4.34 9.24 3.36
C ASP A 123 -4.47 8.85 1.88
N TYR A 124 -4.70 7.57 1.57
CA TYR A 124 -4.70 7.06 0.20
C TYR A 124 -5.93 6.20 -0.10
N LEU A 125 -6.64 6.56 -1.18
CA LEU A 125 -7.62 5.71 -1.84
C LEU A 125 -6.91 4.89 -2.92
N HIS A 126 -7.12 3.58 -2.92
CA HIS A 126 -6.58 2.69 -3.93
C HIS A 126 -6.97 3.14 -5.35
N TYR A 127 -6.12 2.93 -6.34
CA TYR A 127 -6.31 3.46 -7.71
C TYR A 127 -7.54 2.89 -8.44
N CYS A 128 -8.02 1.69 -8.11
CA CYS A 128 -9.18 1.07 -8.77
C CYS A 128 -10.19 0.41 -7.82
N GLU A 129 -9.88 0.24 -6.54
CA GLU A 129 -10.78 -0.40 -5.58
C GLU A 129 -11.28 0.61 -4.52
N PRO A 130 -12.57 0.62 -4.14
CA PRO A 130 -13.14 1.62 -3.23
C PRO A 130 -12.76 1.35 -1.77
N ARG A 131 -11.47 1.34 -1.49
CA ARG A 131 -10.86 1.09 -0.19
C ARG A 131 -9.53 1.82 -0.02
N ILE A 132 -9.10 1.96 1.22
CA ILE A 132 -7.73 2.39 1.51
C ILE A 132 -6.74 1.27 1.14
N MET A 133 -5.47 1.67 1.00
CA MET A 133 -4.36 0.73 0.79
C MET A 133 -4.19 -0.21 1.98
N THR A 134 -3.78 -1.45 1.74
CA THR A 134 -3.36 -2.37 2.78
C THR A 134 -1.92 -2.09 3.24
N VAL A 135 -1.53 -2.66 4.37
CA VAL A 135 -0.13 -2.54 4.84
C VAL A 135 0.84 -3.17 3.84
N ARG A 136 0.49 -4.33 3.26
CA ARG A 136 1.34 -5.00 2.25
C ARG A 136 1.51 -4.16 0.99
N GLU A 137 0.45 -3.55 0.49
CA GLU A 137 0.54 -2.65 -0.66
C GLU A 137 1.46 -1.46 -0.36
N CYS A 138 1.31 -0.81 0.81
CA CYS A 138 2.22 0.26 1.23
C CYS A 138 3.67 -0.23 1.37
N ALA A 139 3.89 -1.42 1.92
CA ALA A 139 5.21 -2.02 2.06
C ALA A 139 5.84 -2.33 0.69
N ARG A 140 5.04 -2.90 -0.23
CA ARG A 140 5.45 -3.21 -1.60
C ARG A 140 5.88 -1.94 -2.35
N ILE A 141 5.11 -0.85 -2.25
CA ILE A 141 5.45 0.45 -2.82
C ILE A 141 6.77 0.99 -2.24
N GLN A 142 7.03 0.76 -0.97
CA GLN A 142 8.30 1.09 -0.32
C GLN A 142 9.40 0.05 -0.53
N SER A 143 9.28 -0.84 -1.50
CA SER A 143 10.24 -1.89 -1.85
C SER A 143 10.59 -2.89 -0.73
N PHE A 144 9.68 -3.12 0.22
CA PHE A 144 9.80 -4.26 1.13
C PHE A 144 9.44 -5.55 0.40
N PRO A 145 10.32 -6.54 0.37
CA PRO A 145 10.01 -7.84 -0.24
C PRO A 145 8.93 -8.56 0.55
N ASP A 146 8.18 -9.45 -0.11
CA ASP A 146 7.01 -10.09 0.49
C ASP A 146 7.34 -11.08 1.61
N TRP A 147 8.54 -11.62 1.63
CA TRP A 147 9.03 -12.43 2.74
C TRP A 147 9.24 -11.64 4.05
N TYR A 148 9.26 -10.29 3.97
CA TYR A 148 9.40 -9.46 5.16
C TYR A 148 8.07 -9.40 5.92
N GLU A 149 8.00 -10.04 7.07
CA GLU A 149 6.83 -10.07 7.92
C GLU A 149 6.71 -8.81 8.79
N ILE A 150 5.54 -8.17 8.76
CA ILE A 150 5.26 -6.96 9.54
C ILE A 150 4.39 -7.33 10.74
N LYS A 151 4.91 -7.21 11.93
CA LYS A 151 4.25 -7.66 13.17
C LYS A 151 3.52 -6.51 13.89
N LYS A 152 2.73 -6.84 14.90
CA LYS A 152 1.90 -5.99 15.76
C LYS A 152 0.54 -5.65 15.14
N LYS A 153 -0.17 -4.68 15.75
CA LYS A 153 -1.50 -4.26 15.29
C LYS A 153 -1.43 -3.53 13.96
N TYR A 154 -2.44 -3.67 13.16
CA TYR A 154 -2.56 -2.93 11.88
C TYR A 154 -2.65 -1.43 12.12
N THR A 155 -3.55 -1.02 13.03
CA THR A 155 -3.78 0.37 13.42
C THR A 155 -3.93 0.50 14.92
N THR A 156 -3.55 1.65 15.48
CA THR A 156 -3.86 2.05 16.85
C THR A 156 -4.39 3.47 16.84
N GLY A 157 -5.35 3.77 17.75
CA GLY A 157 -5.94 5.09 17.90
C GLY A 157 -5.47 5.83 19.16
N GLY A 158 -5.63 7.15 19.18
CA GLY A 158 -5.43 7.98 20.34
C GLY A 158 -4.01 7.91 20.96
N LYS A 159 -3.96 7.90 22.28
CA LYS A 159 -2.69 7.91 23.05
C LYS A 159 -1.83 6.66 22.81
N MET A 160 -2.46 5.51 22.52
CA MET A 160 -1.75 4.24 22.27
C MET A 160 -0.84 4.29 21.03
N ARG A 161 -1.11 5.17 20.07
CA ARG A 161 -0.28 5.33 18.88
C ARG A 161 1.15 5.79 19.18
N LYS A 162 1.37 6.45 20.32
CA LYS A 162 2.71 6.86 20.77
C LYS A 162 3.49 5.72 21.45
N ILE A 163 2.76 4.74 21.97
CA ILE A 163 3.33 3.60 22.72
C ILE A 163 3.50 2.39 21.80
N GLU A 164 2.49 2.11 20.98
CA GLU A 164 2.51 1.04 20.00
C GLU A 164 2.79 1.63 18.61
N VAL A 165 3.77 1.07 17.91
CA VAL A 165 4.05 1.43 16.51
C VAL A 165 3.26 0.47 15.61
N PRO A 166 2.06 0.86 15.10
CA PRO A 166 1.26 -0.01 14.25
C PRO A 166 1.93 -0.23 12.89
N ARG A 167 1.53 -1.30 12.18
CA ARG A 167 2.15 -1.71 10.91
C ARG A 167 2.23 -0.57 9.88
N TYR A 168 1.15 0.20 9.69
CA TYR A 168 1.19 1.37 8.79
C TYR A 168 2.24 2.40 9.19
N THR A 169 2.40 2.64 10.49
CA THR A 169 3.41 3.59 10.99
C THR A 169 4.83 3.04 10.80
N GLN A 170 5.03 1.73 10.97
CA GLN A 170 6.33 1.11 10.71
C GLN A 170 6.75 1.33 9.26
N ILE A 171 5.85 1.05 8.31
CA ILE A 171 6.13 1.24 6.88
C ILE A 171 6.29 2.71 6.51
N GLY A 172 5.40 3.59 6.98
CA GLY A 172 5.47 5.02 6.67
C GLY A 172 6.72 5.74 7.22
N ASN A 173 7.36 5.18 8.26
CA ASN A 173 8.61 5.72 8.83
C ASN A 173 9.86 5.01 8.31
N ALA A 174 9.72 3.99 7.50
CA ALA A 174 10.85 3.19 7.03
C ALA A 174 11.60 3.87 5.87
N ILE A 175 12.87 3.57 5.76
CA ILE A 175 13.66 3.84 4.54
C ILE A 175 13.41 2.68 3.58
N PRO A 176 13.06 2.94 2.30
CA PRO A 176 12.85 1.88 1.32
C PRO A 176 14.09 0.98 1.16
N PRO A 177 13.97 -0.36 1.29
CA PRO A 177 15.10 -1.29 1.22
C PRO A 177 15.96 -1.17 -0.05
N LEU A 178 15.36 -1.02 -1.23
CA LEU A 178 16.13 -0.84 -2.48
C LEU A 178 16.94 0.47 -2.48
N PHE A 179 16.42 1.54 -1.89
CA PHE A 179 17.18 2.78 -1.73
C PHE A 179 18.35 2.59 -0.77
N ALA A 180 18.12 1.94 0.38
CA ALA A 180 19.17 1.66 1.36
C ALA A 180 20.28 0.76 0.79
N GLU A 181 19.91 -0.25 -0.01
CA GLU A 181 20.86 -1.10 -0.73
C GLU A 181 21.75 -0.29 -1.68
N LEU A 182 21.17 0.57 -2.50
CA LEU A 182 21.91 1.42 -3.44
C LEU A 182 22.83 2.40 -2.70
N ALA A 183 22.34 3.04 -1.64
CA ALA A 183 23.15 3.92 -0.80
C ALA A 183 24.35 3.17 -0.19
N GLY A 184 24.14 1.96 0.32
CA GLY A 184 25.20 1.10 0.84
C GLY A 184 26.25 0.73 -0.21
N ILE A 185 25.84 0.43 -1.45
CA ILE A 185 26.76 0.15 -2.55
C ILE A 185 27.62 1.36 -2.88
N VAL A 186 27.03 2.57 -2.91
CA VAL A 186 27.77 3.81 -3.18
C VAL A 186 28.79 4.08 -2.06
N LEU A 187 28.35 4.01 -0.80
CA LEU A 187 29.24 4.21 0.36
C LEU A 187 30.40 3.22 0.37
N LYS A 188 30.17 1.94 0.05
CA LYS A 188 31.22 0.92 -0.02
C LYS A 188 32.29 1.24 -1.08
N ARG A 189 31.97 1.99 -2.14
CA ARG A 189 32.91 2.40 -3.18
C ARG A 189 33.77 3.61 -2.79
N MET A 190 33.38 4.31 -1.71
CA MET A 190 34.05 5.50 -1.21
C MET A 190 35.08 5.19 -0.12
N ILE A 191 35.07 3.96 0.39
CA ILE A 191 36.01 3.42 1.37
C ILE A 191 37.06 2.54 0.65
#